data_9a3bbb169bbae1bc27b68298c29e3f95
#
_entry.id   9a3bbb169bbae1bc27b68298c29e3f95
#
_cell.length_a   1.000
_cell.length_b   1.000
_cell.length_c   1.000
_cell.angle_alpha   90.00
_cell.angle_beta   90.00
_cell.angle_gamma   90.00
#
_symmetry.space_group_name_H-M   'P 1'
#
loop_
_entity.id
_entity.type
_entity.pdbx_description
1 polymer ?
#
loop_
_entity_poly.entity_id
_entity_poly.type
_entity_poly.pdbx_seq_one_letter_code
_entity_poly.pdbx_strand_id
1 'polypeptide(L)'
;MTVNLLGIFMSSIMFGALVLQYPIGRLSDRFDRRTVILVIQILSTFAAGLAFMSETMGLWWLIAAAFIFGGVHMPLYSLYIAHANDYLTPRQIVATASMLIMINGIGAVLGAPIVGYCMKIFGPSAFFPTLAVMHLAMTGLVVMRMFSRPSMPNEAQAPFVAMPSRLTSVATTLLPEAEWKETDDENAA
;
A
#
# COMPACT_ATOMS: atom_id res chain seq x y z
N MET A 1 12.34 11.86 21.60
CA MET A 1 12.41 12.60 20.32
C MET A 1 11.88 14.01 20.53
N THR A 2 12.55 15.05 20.01
CA THR A 2 12.01 16.41 19.97
C THR A 2 10.93 16.51 18.88
N VAL A 3 10.02 17.50 18.98
CA VAL A 3 8.94 17.71 18.00
C VAL A 3 9.50 17.90 16.57
N ASN A 4 10.61 18.65 16.45
CA ASN A 4 11.28 18.87 15.17
C ASN A 4 11.78 17.55 14.55
N LEU A 5 12.34 16.67 15.36
CA LEU A 5 12.84 15.38 14.91
C LEU A 5 11.71 14.46 14.45
N LEU A 6 10.59 14.48 15.15
CA LEU A 6 9.39 13.76 14.72
C LEU A 6 8.87 14.28 13.37
N GLY A 7 8.91 15.61 13.18
CA GLY A 7 8.56 16.23 11.91
C GLY A 7 9.45 15.76 10.76
N ILE A 8 10.78 15.75 10.96
CA ILE A 8 11.75 15.26 9.97
C ILE A 8 11.51 13.78 9.64
N PHE A 9 11.29 12.96 10.66
CA PHE A 9 11.00 11.54 10.49
C PHE A 9 9.72 11.30 9.65
N MET A 10 8.62 11.98 9.98
CA MET A 10 7.37 11.87 9.22
C MET A 10 7.51 12.40 7.79
N SER A 11 8.23 13.52 7.62
CA SER A 11 8.50 14.08 6.28
C SER A 11 9.33 13.14 5.44
N SER A 12 10.30 12.44 6.03
CA SER A 12 11.14 11.45 5.35
C SER A 12 10.31 10.30 4.80
N ILE A 13 9.36 9.76 5.58
CA ILE A 13 8.41 8.72 5.13
C ILE A 13 7.59 9.20 3.93
N MET A 14 7.01 10.42 4.02
CA MET A 14 6.18 10.98 2.96
C MET A 14 6.98 11.27 1.69
N PHE A 15 8.20 11.78 1.85
CA PHE A 15 9.08 12.05 0.71
C PHE A 15 9.53 10.77 0.03
N GLY A 16 9.84 9.72 0.79
CA GLY A 16 10.09 8.39 0.25
C GLY A 16 8.92 7.87 -0.59
N ALA A 17 7.70 8.00 -0.04
CA ALA A 17 6.49 7.62 -0.76
C ALA A 17 6.33 8.39 -2.08
N LEU A 18 6.51 9.70 -2.06
CA LEU A 18 6.41 10.55 -3.25
C LEU A 18 7.40 10.12 -4.35
N VAL A 19 8.65 9.85 -3.97
CA VAL A 19 9.71 9.48 -4.92
C VAL A 19 9.50 8.09 -5.51
N LEU A 20 9.13 7.10 -4.69
CA LEU A 20 9.07 5.71 -5.13
C LEU A 20 7.68 5.29 -5.67
N GLN A 21 6.62 6.05 -5.43
CA GLN A 21 5.28 5.72 -5.91
C GLN A 21 5.20 5.64 -7.43
N TYR A 22 5.83 6.58 -8.13
CA TYR A 22 5.82 6.59 -9.59
C TYR A 22 6.60 5.43 -10.22
N PRO A 23 7.86 5.13 -9.86
CA PRO A 23 8.56 3.97 -10.42
C PRO A 23 7.90 2.64 -10.05
N ILE A 24 7.35 2.49 -8.85
CA ILE A 24 6.62 1.29 -8.43
C ILE A 24 5.33 1.12 -9.25
N GLY A 25 4.59 2.20 -9.47
CA GLY A 25 3.39 2.19 -10.31
C GLY A 25 3.70 1.74 -11.74
N ARG A 26 4.75 2.31 -12.35
CA ARG A 26 5.20 1.90 -13.69
C ARG A 26 5.64 0.43 -13.76
N LEU A 27 6.27 -0.06 -12.69
CA LEU A 27 6.65 -1.47 -12.62
C LEU A 27 5.40 -2.36 -12.58
N SER A 28 4.38 -1.95 -11.84
CA SER A 28 3.09 -2.65 -11.75
C SER A 28 2.32 -2.70 -13.07
N ASP A 29 2.51 -1.72 -13.96
CA ASP A 29 1.87 -1.71 -15.28
C ASP A 29 2.59 -2.59 -16.32
N ARG A 30 3.86 -2.95 -16.04
CA ARG A 30 4.69 -3.74 -16.97
C ARG A 30 4.76 -5.22 -16.62
N PHE A 31 4.58 -5.55 -15.35
CA PHE A 31 4.71 -6.90 -14.82
C PHE A 31 3.41 -7.37 -14.17
N ASP A 32 3.29 -8.68 -13.95
CA ASP A 32 2.18 -9.21 -13.17
C ASP A 32 2.08 -8.49 -11.82
N ARG A 33 0.97 -7.81 -11.61
CA ARG A 33 0.73 -6.96 -10.43
C ARG A 33 0.87 -7.73 -9.11
N ARG A 34 0.52 -9.00 -9.07
CA ARG A 34 0.71 -9.86 -7.90
C ARG A 34 2.18 -10.04 -7.55
N THR A 35 3.00 -10.25 -8.56
CA THR A 35 4.46 -10.38 -8.39
C THR A 35 5.04 -9.07 -7.90
N VAL A 36 4.59 -7.94 -8.43
CA VAL A 36 5.02 -6.62 -7.94
C VAL A 36 4.60 -6.41 -6.48
N ILE A 37 3.35 -6.70 -6.12
CA ILE A 37 2.86 -6.63 -4.74
C ILE A 37 3.72 -7.50 -3.82
N LEU A 38 4.03 -8.74 -4.22
CA LEU A 38 4.87 -9.65 -3.45
C LEU A 38 6.28 -9.07 -3.21
N VAL A 39 6.93 -8.58 -4.27
CA VAL A 39 8.26 -7.98 -4.17
C VAL A 39 8.26 -6.76 -3.24
N ILE A 40 7.30 -5.85 -3.43
CA ILE A 40 7.19 -4.64 -2.59
C ILE A 40 6.87 -5.00 -1.13
N GLN A 41 6.08 -6.04 -0.89
CA GLN A 41 5.78 -6.53 0.46
C GLN A 41 7.03 -7.09 1.15
N ILE A 42 7.86 -7.85 0.43
CA ILE A 42 9.15 -8.34 0.92
C ILE A 42 10.10 -7.17 1.20
N LEU A 43 10.20 -6.20 0.28
CA LEU A 43 11.02 -5.00 0.48
C LEU A 43 10.55 -4.18 1.69
N SER A 44 9.24 -4.09 1.93
CA SER A 44 8.69 -3.40 3.12
C SER A 44 9.08 -4.12 4.42
N THR A 45 9.05 -5.46 4.42
CA THR A 45 9.54 -6.26 5.55
C THR A 45 11.03 -5.99 5.83
N PHE A 46 11.83 -5.96 4.76
CA PHE A 46 13.27 -5.66 4.85
C PHE A 46 13.54 -4.24 5.35
N ALA A 47 12.81 -3.25 4.82
CA ALA A 47 12.93 -1.85 5.22
C ALA A 47 12.56 -1.65 6.70
N ALA A 48 11.54 -2.34 7.20
CA ALA A 48 11.22 -2.35 8.64
C ALA A 48 12.35 -2.98 9.48
N GLY A 49 12.98 -4.05 8.99
CA GLY A 49 14.16 -4.65 9.62
C GLY A 49 15.36 -3.70 9.66
N LEU A 50 15.63 -2.97 8.57
CA LEU A 50 16.67 -1.94 8.54
C LEU A 50 16.38 -0.81 9.52
N ALA A 51 15.12 -0.40 9.65
CA ALA A 51 14.72 0.64 10.59
C ALA A 51 14.91 0.21 12.05
N PHE A 52 14.76 -1.07 12.37
CA PHE A 52 15.06 -1.62 13.69
C PHE A 52 16.55 -1.45 14.08
N MET A 53 17.48 -1.53 13.11
CA MET A 53 18.90 -1.32 13.38
C MET A 53 19.25 0.12 13.79
N SER A 54 18.30 1.04 13.72
CA SER A 54 18.53 2.45 14.13
C SER A 54 18.90 2.62 15.60
N GLU A 55 18.59 1.67 16.46
CA GLU A 55 19.03 1.68 17.88
C GLU A 55 20.57 1.66 18.01
N THR A 56 21.23 0.97 17.11
CA THR A 56 22.70 0.85 17.08
C THR A 56 23.36 1.85 16.13
N MET A 57 22.73 2.16 15.02
CA MET A 57 23.27 2.99 13.93
C MET A 57 22.96 4.49 14.08
N GLY A 58 21.99 4.82 14.94
CA GLY A 58 21.66 6.21 15.30
C GLY A 58 20.64 6.88 14.37
N LEU A 59 20.48 8.20 14.59
CA LEU A 59 19.38 8.99 14.03
C LEU A 59 19.35 9.07 12.50
N TRP A 60 20.48 9.30 11.87
CA TRP A 60 20.53 9.45 10.40
C TRP A 60 20.16 8.15 9.70
N TRP A 61 20.52 7.02 10.30
CA TRP A 61 20.07 5.72 9.83
C TRP A 61 18.56 5.56 9.94
N LEU A 62 17.97 5.99 11.07
CA LEU A 62 16.52 5.97 11.25
C LEU A 62 15.80 6.77 10.14
N ILE A 63 16.29 7.98 9.83
CA ILE A 63 15.70 8.84 8.81
C ILE A 63 15.81 8.19 7.42
N ALA A 64 16.98 7.62 7.08
CA ALA A 64 17.19 6.93 5.82
C ALA A 64 16.31 5.68 5.70
N ALA A 65 16.23 4.88 6.76
CA ALA A 65 15.38 3.69 6.80
C ALA A 65 13.88 4.06 6.74
N ALA A 66 13.47 5.16 7.37
CA ALA A 66 12.12 5.70 7.30
C ALA A 66 11.76 6.15 5.87
N PHE A 67 12.68 6.79 5.17
CA PHE A 67 12.52 7.15 3.76
C PHE A 67 12.29 5.91 2.89
N ILE A 68 13.13 4.89 3.04
CA ILE A 68 13.02 3.63 2.28
C ILE A 68 11.69 2.93 2.62
N PHE A 69 11.39 2.79 3.93
CA PHE A 69 10.15 2.15 4.38
C PHE A 69 8.91 2.86 3.84
N GLY A 70 8.84 4.19 3.96
CA GLY A 70 7.72 4.97 3.43
C GLY A 70 7.59 4.81 1.92
N GLY A 71 8.72 4.81 1.20
CA GLY A 71 8.77 4.66 -0.25
C GLY A 71 8.26 3.33 -0.77
N VAL A 72 8.47 2.23 -0.05
CA VAL A 72 7.97 0.91 -0.45
C VAL A 72 6.61 0.57 0.16
N HIS A 73 6.33 1.00 1.39
CA HIS A 73 5.09 0.67 2.09
C HIS A 73 3.87 1.44 1.54
N MET A 74 4.00 2.76 1.34
CA MET A 74 2.86 3.60 0.96
C MET A 74 2.24 3.23 -0.40
N PRO A 75 3.02 2.89 -1.45
CA PRO A 75 2.46 2.46 -2.73
C PRO A 75 1.65 1.16 -2.66
N LEU A 76 1.85 0.30 -1.65
CA LEU A 76 1.11 -0.95 -1.50
C LEU A 76 -0.41 -0.73 -1.47
N TYR A 77 -0.89 0.34 -0.84
CA TYR A 77 -2.31 0.64 -0.82
C TYR A 77 -2.87 0.83 -2.23
N SER A 78 -2.21 1.62 -3.06
CA SER A 78 -2.61 1.84 -4.46
C SER A 78 -2.51 0.56 -5.28
N LEU A 79 -1.48 -0.26 -5.04
CA LEU A 79 -1.32 -1.55 -5.72
C LEU A 79 -2.44 -2.53 -5.36
N TYR A 80 -2.87 -2.59 -4.10
CA TYR A 80 -3.99 -3.43 -3.68
C TYR A 80 -5.31 -2.98 -4.30
N ILE A 81 -5.56 -1.67 -4.36
CA ILE A 81 -6.77 -1.13 -5.02
C ILE A 81 -6.74 -1.44 -6.50
N ALA A 82 -5.63 -1.17 -7.17
CA ALA A 82 -5.48 -1.45 -8.59
C ALA A 82 -5.67 -2.95 -8.88
N HIS A 83 -5.08 -3.83 -8.05
CA HIS A 83 -5.27 -5.27 -8.16
C HIS A 83 -6.73 -5.70 -7.93
N ALA A 84 -7.44 -5.10 -6.99
CA ALA A 84 -8.85 -5.38 -6.79
C ALA A 84 -9.68 -4.94 -8.00
N ASN A 85 -9.40 -3.76 -8.56
CA ASN A 85 -10.11 -3.20 -9.70
C ASN A 85 -9.93 -4.02 -10.98
N ASP A 86 -8.81 -4.73 -11.17
CA ASP A 86 -8.59 -5.61 -12.32
C ASP A 86 -9.64 -6.72 -12.45
N TYR A 87 -10.32 -7.09 -11.36
CA TYR A 87 -11.32 -8.14 -11.32
C TYR A 87 -12.76 -7.62 -11.26
N LEU A 88 -12.97 -6.31 -11.35
CA LEU A 88 -14.28 -5.69 -11.16
C LEU A 88 -14.85 -5.15 -12.47
N THR A 89 -16.17 -5.28 -12.62
CA THR A 89 -16.90 -4.54 -13.64
C THR A 89 -17.08 -3.07 -13.20
N PRO A 90 -17.26 -2.11 -14.14
CA PRO A 90 -17.46 -0.69 -13.81
C PRO A 90 -18.56 -0.46 -12.76
N ARG A 91 -19.65 -1.22 -12.80
CA ARG A 91 -20.75 -1.14 -11.82
C ARG A 91 -20.35 -1.56 -10.41
N GLN A 92 -19.34 -2.42 -10.27
CA GLN A 92 -18.87 -2.94 -8.99
C GLN A 92 -17.80 -2.05 -8.34
N ILE A 93 -17.13 -1.19 -9.11
CA ILE A 93 -15.99 -0.37 -8.63
C ILE A 93 -16.41 0.50 -7.45
N VAL A 94 -17.54 1.21 -7.54
CA VAL A 94 -18.00 2.13 -6.49
C VAL A 94 -18.31 1.40 -5.18
N ALA A 95 -19.06 0.29 -5.27
CA ALA A 95 -19.40 -0.50 -4.08
C ALA A 95 -18.14 -1.13 -3.45
N THR A 96 -17.22 -1.65 -4.27
CA THR A 96 -15.97 -2.24 -3.79
C THR A 96 -15.04 -1.20 -3.21
N ALA A 97 -14.95 0.01 -3.79
CA ALA A 97 -14.16 1.10 -3.23
C ALA A 97 -14.62 1.46 -1.81
N SER A 98 -15.93 1.56 -1.58
CA SER A 98 -16.49 1.80 -0.24
C SER A 98 -16.12 0.68 0.74
N MET A 99 -16.17 -0.57 0.31
CA MET A 99 -15.76 -1.72 1.13
C MET A 99 -14.26 -1.72 1.44
N LEU A 100 -13.41 -1.38 0.49
CA LEU A 100 -11.96 -1.27 0.69
C LEU A 100 -11.59 -0.16 1.67
N ILE A 101 -12.29 0.99 1.61
CA ILE A 101 -12.12 2.08 2.59
C ILE A 101 -12.53 1.61 3.98
N MET A 102 -13.63 0.90 4.10
CA MET A 102 -14.09 0.35 5.38
C MET A 102 -13.08 -0.64 5.96
N ILE A 103 -12.57 -1.58 5.16
CA ILE A 103 -11.55 -2.54 5.58
C ILE A 103 -10.26 -1.82 6.01
N ASN A 104 -9.84 -0.79 5.27
CA ASN A 104 -8.70 0.06 5.65
C ASN A 104 -8.93 0.74 7.00
N GLY A 105 -10.13 1.30 7.22
CA GLY A 105 -10.51 1.92 8.50
C GLY A 105 -10.46 0.93 9.66
N ILE A 106 -11.02 -0.27 9.49
CA ILE A 106 -10.95 -1.35 10.48
C ILE A 106 -9.48 -1.71 10.77
N GLY A 107 -8.66 -1.85 9.72
CA GLY A 107 -7.23 -2.12 9.85
C GLY A 107 -6.49 -1.03 10.65
N ALA A 108 -6.81 0.24 10.42
CA ALA A 108 -6.23 1.37 11.17
C ALA A 108 -6.64 1.36 12.64
N VAL A 109 -7.92 1.07 12.94
CA VAL A 109 -8.44 0.98 14.32
C VAL A 109 -7.81 -0.16 15.10
N LEU A 110 -7.57 -1.30 14.47
CA LEU A 110 -6.97 -2.48 15.12
C LEU A 110 -5.44 -2.42 15.14
N GLY A 111 -4.82 -1.89 14.09
CA GLY A 111 -3.37 -1.89 13.92
C GLY A 111 -2.65 -1.05 14.98
N ALA A 112 -3.14 0.16 15.23
CA ALA A 112 -2.51 1.05 16.21
C ALA A 112 -2.49 0.48 17.64
N PRO A 113 -3.58 -0.08 18.20
CA PRO A 113 -3.55 -0.76 19.49
C PRO A 113 -2.63 -1.99 19.53
N ILE A 114 -2.58 -2.78 18.46
CA ILE A 114 -1.68 -3.96 18.39
C ILE A 114 -0.23 -3.52 18.50
N VAL A 115 0.18 -2.54 17.69
CA VAL A 115 1.54 -1.98 17.74
C VAL A 115 1.83 -1.37 19.11
N GLY A 116 0.90 -0.57 19.65
CA GLY A 116 1.04 0.03 20.99
C GLY A 116 1.17 -1.01 22.10
N TYR A 117 0.45 -2.12 22.02
CA TYR A 117 0.54 -3.23 22.97
C TYR A 117 1.90 -3.95 22.88
N CYS A 118 2.39 -4.22 21.67
CA CYS A 118 3.72 -4.77 21.46
C CYS A 118 4.80 -3.86 22.06
N MET A 119 4.71 -2.55 21.82
CA MET A 119 5.63 -1.56 22.39
C MET A 119 5.55 -1.49 23.93
N LYS A 120 4.37 -1.71 24.52
CA LYS A 120 4.19 -1.77 25.97
C LYS A 120 4.92 -2.96 26.60
N ILE A 121 4.89 -4.11 25.92
CA ILE A 121 5.50 -5.37 26.45
C ILE A 121 7.00 -5.41 26.19
N PHE A 122 7.41 -5.12 24.95
CA PHE A 122 8.78 -5.34 24.46
C PHE A 122 9.61 -4.04 24.39
N GLY A 123 9.00 -2.90 24.77
CA GLY A 123 9.67 -1.58 24.71
C GLY A 123 9.42 -0.87 23.35
N PRO A 124 9.85 0.41 23.27
CA PRO A 124 9.65 1.26 22.09
C PRO A 124 10.29 0.70 20.80
N SER A 125 11.38 -0.05 20.93
CA SER A 125 12.09 -0.72 19.83
C SER A 125 11.25 -1.77 19.11
N ALA A 126 10.19 -2.28 19.75
CA ALA A 126 9.28 -3.25 19.13
C ALA A 126 8.43 -2.68 17.98
N PHE A 127 8.42 -1.37 17.76
CA PHE A 127 7.66 -0.73 16.69
C PHE A 127 7.95 -1.33 15.31
N PHE A 128 9.20 -1.26 14.87
CA PHE A 128 9.60 -1.77 13.56
C PHE A 128 9.55 -3.29 13.44
N PRO A 129 9.98 -4.09 14.41
CA PRO A 129 9.78 -5.54 14.38
C PRO A 129 8.31 -5.94 14.26
N THR A 130 7.39 -5.25 14.94
CA THR A 130 5.95 -5.51 14.81
C THR A 130 5.48 -5.25 13.39
N LEU A 131 5.89 -4.14 12.76
CA LEU A 131 5.58 -3.86 11.36
C LEU A 131 6.18 -4.91 10.42
N ALA A 132 7.42 -5.34 10.66
CA ALA A 132 8.06 -6.39 9.86
C ALA A 132 7.28 -7.71 9.93
N VAL A 133 6.83 -8.11 11.11
CA VAL A 133 6.00 -9.32 11.29
C VAL A 133 4.65 -9.18 10.57
N MET A 134 4.01 -8.03 10.64
CA MET A 134 2.76 -7.77 9.90
C MET A 134 2.96 -7.87 8.39
N HIS A 135 4.04 -7.28 7.87
CA HIS A 135 4.38 -7.38 6.45
C HIS A 135 4.72 -8.83 6.04
N LEU A 136 5.44 -9.57 6.88
CA LEU A 136 5.76 -10.97 6.64
C LEU A 136 4.49 -11.83 6.60
N ALA A 137 3.55 -11.61 7.50
CA ALA A 137 2.24 -12.29 7.49
C ALA A 137 1.46 -11.99 6.20
N MET A 138 1.44 -10.73 5.77
CA MET A 138 0.83 -10.34 4.50
C MET A 138 1.54 -10.95 3.29
N THR A 139 2.88 -11.04 3.32
CA THR A 139 3.66 -11.74 2.30
C THR A 139 3.22 -13.21 2.19
N GLY A 140 3.07 -13.89 3.31
CA GLY A 140 2.57 -15.27 3.35
C GLY A 140 1.17 -15.42 2.74
N LEU A 141 0.26 -14.48 3.04
CA LEU A 141 -1.09 -14.47 2.45
C LEU A 141 -1.04 -14.23 0.93
N VAL A 142 -0.21 -13.31 0.45
CA VAL A 142 -0.05 -13.06 -0.99
C VAL A 142 0.47 -14.31 -1.70
N VAL A 143 1.51 -14.94 -1.16
CA VAL A 143 2.07 -16.19 -1.70
C VAL A 143 1.02 -17.29 -1.75
N MET A 144 0.29 -17.51 -0.67
CA MET A 144 -0.79 -18.50 -0.62
C MET A 144 -1.86 -18.22 -1.68
N ARG A 145 -2.22 -16.96 -1.89
CA ARG A 145 -3.19 -16.56 -2.93
C ARG A 145 -2.66 -16.77 -4.34
N MET A 146 -1.37 -16.55 -4.58
CA MET A 146 -0.75 -16.81 -5.88
C MET A 146 -0.85 -18.28 -6.29
N PHE A 147 -0.71 -19.21 -5.35
CA PHE A 147 -0.89 -20.65 -5.61
C PHE A 147 -2.36 -21.06 -5.80
N SER A 148 -3.30 -20.29 -5.27
CA SER A 148 -4.72 -20.67 -5.26
C SER A 148 -5.51 -20.17 -6.47
N ARG A 149 -5.01 -19.20 -7.23
CA ARG A 149 -5.71 -18.59 -8.37
C ARG A 149 -4.76 -18.22 -9.50
N PRO A 150 -5.15 -18.41 -10.78
CA PRO A 150 -4.36 -17.96 -11.93
C PRO A 150 -4.22 -16.42 -11.93
N SER A 151 -3.12 -15.91 -12.49
CA SER A 151 -2.92 -14.47 -12.70
C SER A 151 -3.82 -13.95 -13.82
N MET A 152 -4.17 -12.66 -13.74
CA MET A 152 -4.80 -11.97 -14.85
C MET A 152 -3.73 -11.63 -15.90
N PRO A 153 -3.98 -11.81 -17.21
CA PRO A 153 -3.04 -11.41 -18.25
C PRO A 153 -2.72 -9.91 -18.15
N ASN A 154 -1.46 -9.54 -18.38
CA ASN A 154 -1.01 -8.14 -18.27
C ASN A 154 -1.80 -7.18 -19.18
N GLU A 155 -2.23 -7.67 -20.34
CA GLU A 155 -3.03 -6.93 -21.33
C GLU A 155 -4.44 -6.56 -20.82
N ALA A 156 -4.93 -7.30 -19.83
CA ALA A 156 -6.25 -7.07 -19.22
C ALA A 156 -6.18 -6.22 -17.93
N GLN A 157 -4.99 -5.83 -17.49
CA GLN A 157 -4.81 -4.99 -16.30
C GLN A 157 -5.08 -3.52 -16.64
N ALA A 158 -5.82 -2.83 -15.78
CA ALA A 158 -6.01 -1.39 -15.89
C ALA A 158 -4.73 -0.61 -15.49
N PRO A 159 -4.47 0.59 -16.07
CA PRO A 159 -3.34 1.41 -15.68
C PRO A 159 -3.30 1.71 -14.18
N PHE A 160 -2.10 1.80 -13.62
CA PHE A 160 -1.91 2.16 -12.21
C PHE A 160 -2.25 3.62 -11.99
N VAL A 161 -3.15 3.88 -11.03
CA VAL A 161 -3.47 5.22 -10.54
C VAL A 161 -3.04 5.34 -9.08
N ALA A 162 -2.19 6.32 -8.80
CA ALA A 162 -1.73 6.60 -7.45
C ALA A 162 -2.88 7.14 -6.59
N MET A 163 -3.36 6.36 -5.63
CA MET A 163 -4.43 6.76 -4.73
C MET A 163 -3.90 7.00 -3.31
N PRO A 164 -4.02 8.23 -2.78
CA PRO A 164 -3.77 8.45 -1.37
C PRO A 164 -4.83 7.72 -0.52
N SER A 165 -4.41 7.11 0.57
CA SER A 165 -5.27 6.34 1.48
C SER A 165 -6.43 7.12 2.13
N ARG A 166 -6.50 8.43 1.89
CA ARG A 166 -7.51 9.35 2.44
C ARG A 166 -8.45 9.95 1.39
N LEU A 167 -8.41 9.49 0.13
CA LEU A 167 -9.38 9.93 -0.87
C LEU A 167 -10.74 9.30 -0.63
N THR A 168 -11.79 10.10 -0.74
CA THR A 168 -13.17 9.62 -0.78
C THR A 168 -13.47 8.97 -2.14
N SER A 169 -14.42 8.02 -2.19
CA SER A 169 -14.87 7.34 -3.42
C SER A 169 -15.31 8.33 -4.52
N VAL A 170 -15.78 9.52 -4.15
CA VAL A 170 -16.18 10.57 -5.08
C VAL A 170 -14.98 11.13 -5.86
N ALA A 171 -13.78 11.19 -5.25
CA ALA A 171 -12.59 11.67 -5.94
C ALA A 171 -12.10 10.71 -7.05
N THR A 172 -12.42 9.41 -6.96
CA THR A 172 -12.09 8.44 -8.00
C THR A 172 -12.96 8.57 -9.25
N THR A 173 -14.17 9.10 -9.12
CA THR A 173 -15.07 9.36 -10.26
C THR A 173 -14.75 10.67 -10.99
N LEU A 174 -13.92 11.52 -10.40
CA LEU A 174 -13.47 12.79 -11.00
C LEU A 174 -12.14 12.66 -11.75
N LEU A 175 -11.55 11.47 -11.83
CA LEU A 175 -10.35 11.23 -12.62
C LEU A 175 -10.70 11.36 -14.11
N PRO A 176 -9.96 12.18 -14.91
CA PRO A 176 -10.26 12.40 -16.32
C PRO A 176 -10.23 11.14 -17.20
N GLU A 177 -9.59 10.09 -16.70
CA GLU A 177 -9.45 8.79 -17.39
C GLU A 177 -10.64 7.83 -17.17
N ALA A 178 -11.58 8.18 -16.29
CA ALA A 178 -12.85 7.49 -16.17
C ALA A 178 -13.81 7.98 -17.26
N GLU A 179 -13.44 7.85 -18.53
CA GLU A 179 -14.39 7.97 -19.64
C GLU A 179 -15.43 6.84 -19.48
N TRP A 180 -16.58 7.22 -18.97
CA TRP A 180 -17.77 6.38 -19.03
C TRP A 180 -18.11 6.28 -20.53
N LYS A 181 -17.77 5.17 -21.16
CA LYS A 181 -18.44 4.78 -22.41
C LYS A 181 -19.89 4.60 -22.02
N GLU A 182 -20.70 5.63 -22.30
CA GLU A 182 -22.14 5.46 -22.42
C GLU A 182 -22.34 4.35 -23.44
N THR A 183 -22.79 3.21 -22.99
CA THR A 183 -23.18 2.14 -23.89
C THR A 183 -24.41 2.64 -24.65
N ASP A 184 -24.30 2.68 -25.96
CA ASP A 184 -25.36 3.00 -26.94
C ASP A 184 -26.52 1.97 -26.89
N ASP A 185 -26.87 1.45 -25.73
CA ASP A 185 -27.94 0.45 -25.55
C ASP A 185 -29.33 1.08 -25.31
N GLU A 186 -29.46 2.43 -25.46
CA GLU A 186 -30.77 3.08 -25.31
C GLU A 186 -31.52 3.26 -26.63
N ASN A 187 -31.00 2.75 -27.78
CA ASN A 187 -31.65 2.85 -29.08
C ASN A 187 -32.10 1.49 -29.64
N ALA A 188 -32.36 0.50 -28.79
CA ALA A 188 -32.91 -0.79 -29.20
C ALA A 188 -34.19 -1.12 -28.41
N ALA A 189 -35.19 -0.23 -28.47
CA ALA A 189 -36.56 -0.51 -28.03
C ALA A 189 -37.55 0.18 -28.97
#